data_708f6b84e76782f64541ef3834ce8a9f
#
_entry.id   708f6b84e76782f64541ef3834ce8a9f
#
_cell.length_a   1.000
_cell.length_b   1.000
_cell.length_c   1.000
_cell.angle_alpha   90.00
_cell.angle_beta   90.00
_cell.angle_gamma   90.00
#
_symmetry.space_group_name_H-M   'P 1'
#
loop_
_entity.id
_entity.type
_entity.pdbx_description
1 polymer ?
#
loop_
_entity_poly.entity_id
_entity_poly.type
_entity_poly.pdbx_seq_one_letter_code
_entity_poly.pdbx_strand_id
1 'polypeptide(L)'
;GVGLELMNALPDLLHANVLACNNIRPNTCTFYQFLGWKAERLPHYYRLGRRKDYQLAKPLRYILPPVQRDLGLEKVEDAADLIPLGMPATPHTPVKDTWYLRRRYFRYPYFHYDVWAARENGKLLAYVVTRTVTAEETGCVPVVRLVDFIGEDAVLPRLGGALDAVLNRVGGEYMDCYNAGIPAEVWQAAGRAALMGDILRYGIV
;
A
#
# COMPACT_ATOMS: atom_id res chain seq x y z
N GLY A 1 22.88 18.10 18.61
CA GLY A 1 21.83 18.78 19.36
C GLY A 1 20.85 17.78 19.97
N VAL A 2 20.01 18.22 20.88
CA VAL A 2 19.11 17.39 21.72
C VAL A 2 18.30 16.37 20.93
N GLY A 3 17.82 16.71 19.74
CA GLY A 3 17.07 15.76 18.90
C GLY A 3 17.88 14.55 18.46
N LEU A 4 19.16 14.73 18.12
CA LEU A 4 20.04 13.64 17.74
C LEU A 4 20.42 12.77 18.96
N GLU A 5 20.67 13.41 20.10
CA GLU A 5 20.96 12.71 21.36
C GLU A 5 19.76 11.83 21.77
N LEU A 6 18.53 12.38 21.64
CA LEU A 6 17.32 11.63 21.90
C LEU A 6 17.14 10.45 20.94
N MET A 7 17.36 10.65 19.65
CA MET A 7 17.29 9.57 18.66
C MET A 7 18.27 8.45 18.95
N ASN A 8 19.46 8.78 19.39
CA ASN A 8 20.49 7.77 19.73
C ASN A 8 20.18 7.03 21.04
N ALA A 9 19.54 7.71 22.01
CA ALA A 9 19.20 7.11 23.29
C ALA A 9 17.91 6.27 23.27
N LEU A 10 16.97 6.58 22.37
CA LEU A 10 15.66 5.92 22.33
C LEU A 10 15.73 4.39 22.10
N PRO A 11 16.55 3.86 21.18
CA PRO A 11 16.64 2.42 20.99
C PRO A 11 17.04 1.67 22.27
N ASP A 12 18.02 2.18 22.99
CA ASP A 12 18.49 1.56 24.23
C ASP A 12 17.44 1.65 25.33
N LEU A 13 16.83 2.83 25.49
CA LEU A 13 15.79 3.07 26.48
C LEU A 13 14.55 2.19 26.27
N LEU A 14 14.18 1.94 25.02
CA LEU A 14 12.99 1.17 24.64
C LEU A 14 13.31 -0.30 24.35
N HIS A 15 14.57 -0.73 24.48
CA HIS A 15 15.04 -2.04 24.03
C HIS A 15 14.63 -2.37 22.60
N ALA A 16 14.66 -1.36 21.70
CA ALA A 16 14.23 -1.46 20.33
C ALA A 16 15.37 -1.99 19.43
N ASN A 17 15.07 -3.02 18.64
CA ASN A 17 16.03 -3.54 17.67
C ASN A 17 16.03 -2.76 16.36
N VAL A 18 14.99 -1.94 16.12
CA VAL A 18 14.82 -1.15 14.90
C VAL A 18 14.30 0.23 15.24
N LEU A 19 14.91 1.25 14.69
CA LEU A 19 14.40 2.60 14.66
C LEU A 19 14.12 2.97 13.21
N ALA A 20 12.88 3.31 12.89
CA ALA A 20 12.47 3.67 11.54
C ALA A 20 11.57 4.89 11.56
N CYS A 21 11.70 5.74 10.54
CA CYS A 21 10.75 6.82 10.28
C CYS A 21 10.44 6.87 8.79
N ASN A 22 9.29 7.45 8.47
CA ASN A 22 8.87 7.73 7.10
C ASN A 22 8.53 9.22 6.97
N ASN A 23 8.20 9.64 5.75
CA ASN A 23 7.74 11.01 5.48
C ASN A 23 8.81 12.08 5.75
N ILE A 24 10.08 11.74 5.61
CA ILE A 24 11.17 12.71 5.72
C ILE A 24 11.22 13.59 4.46
N ARG A 25 11.59 14.86 4.65
CA ARG A 25 11.82 15.76 3.50
C ARG A 25 13.04 15.32 2.70
N PRO A 26 13.07 15.53 1.37
CA PRO A 26 14.20 15.10 0.53
C PRO A 26 15.57 15.61 1.01
N ASN A 27 15.65 16.85 1.45
CA ASN A 27 16.89 17.44 2.01
C ASN A 27 17.32 16.80 3.33
N THR A 28 16.42 16.18 4.09
CA THR A 28 16.72 15.49 5.33
C THR A 28 17.26 14.09 5.08
N CYS A 29 16.96 13.50 3.93
CA CYS A 29 17.45 12.17 3.54
C CYS A 29 18.99 12.13 3.54
N THR A 30 19.64 13.10 2.93
CA THR A 30 21.11 13.23 2.89
C THR A 30 21.72 13.34 4.29
N PHE A 31 21.03 14.06 5.19
CA PHE A 31 21.48 14.18 6.58
C PHE A 31 21.45 12.83 7.31
N TYR A 32 20.39 12.05 7.16
CA TYR A 32 20.32 10.70 7.75
C TYR A 32 21.37 9.76 7.15
N GLN A 33 21.60 9.83 5.84
CA GLN A 33 22.67 9.06 5.18
C GLN A 33 24.06 9.42 5.73
N PHE A 34 24.33 10.71 5.95
CA PHE A 34 25.57 11.18 6.59
C PHE A 34 25.75 10.63 8.00
N LEU A 35 24.66 10.43 8.75
CA LEU A 35 24.67 9.81 10.07
C LEU A 35 24.82 8.27 10.03
N GLY A 36 24.96 7.68 8.85
CA GLY A 36 25.10 6.23 8.68
C GLY A 36 23.78 5.46 8.64
N TRP A 37 22.65 6.15 8.54
CA TRP A 37 21.35 5.51 8.46
C TRP A 37 21.00 5.14 7.03
N LYS A 38 20.29 4.03 6.84
CA LYS A 38 19.69 3.70 5.55
C LYS A 38 18.49 4.63 5.33
N ALA A 39 18.63 5.60 4.46
CA ALA A 39 17.59 6.53 4.08
C ALA A 39 17.45 6.58 2.57
N GLU A 40 16.26 6.24 2.07
CA GLU A 40 15.98 6.16 0.63
C GLU A 40 14.52 6.50 0.34
N ARG A 41 14.24 6.84 -0.91
CA ARG A 41 12.86 7.04 -1.37
C ARG A 41 12.19 5.69 -1.54
N LEU A 42 10.99 5.52 -0.96
CA LEU A 42 10.17 4.35 -1.22
C LEU A 42 9.72 4.33 -2.69
N PRO A 43 9.86 3.20 -3.38
CA PRO A 43 9.24 3.03 -4.70
C PRO A 43 7.74 3.27 -4.62
N HIS A 44 7.23 4.01 -5.60
CA HIS A 44 5.83 4.34 -5.72
C HIS A 44 5.27 3.71 -7.00
N TYR A 45 4.25 2.90 -6.87
CA TYR A 45 3.58 2.20 -7.96
C TYR A 45 2.17 2.72 -8.12
N TYR A 46 1.68 2.75 -9.35
CA TYR A 46 0.33 3.20 -9.64
C TYR A 46 -0.30 2.42 -10.79
N ARG A 47 -1.63 2.50 -10.86
CA ARG A 47 -2.43 2.07 -11.98
C ARG A 47 -3.58 3.04 -12.17
N LEU A 48 -3.74 3.56 -13.38
CA LEU A 48 -4.84 4.45 -13.74
C LEU A 48 -6.14 3.65 -13.87
N GLY A 49 -7.25 4.24 -13.45
CA GLY A 49 -8.59 3.77 -13.73
C GLY A 49 -8.94 3.95 -15.21
N ARG A 50 -9.95 3.23 -15.68
CA ARG A 50 -10.45 3.37 -17.06
C ARG A 50 -11.34 4.60 -17.18
N ARG A 51 -10.76 5.73 -17.52
CA ARG A 51 -11.45 7.01 -17.68
C ARG A 51 -11.09 7.64 -19.03
N LYS A 52 -11.98 8.53 -19.51
CA LYS A 52 -11.68 9.37 -20.67
C LYS A 52 -10.80 10.55 -20.27
N ASP A 53 -11.08 11.15 -19.12
CA ASP A 53 -10.41 12.32 -18.61
C ASP A 53 -9.87 12.09 -17.20
N TYR A 54 -8.69 12.63 -16.93
CA TYR A 54 -8.02 12.58 -15.64
C TYR A 54 -7.88 13.99 -15.08
N GLN A 55 -8.23 14.15 -13.81
CA GLN A 55 -8.14 15.44 -13.10
C GLN A 55 -6.87 15.54 -12.25
N LEU A 56 -6.48 14.42 -11.65
CA LEU A 56 -5.35 14.34 -10.73
C LEU A 56 -4.10 13.82 -11.42
N ALA A 57 -4.24 12.80 -12.24
CA ALA A 57 -3.15 12.27 -13.05
C ALA A 57 -2.98 13.08 -14.34
N LYS A 58 -1.74 13.22 -14.82
CA LYS A 58 -1.41 13.86 -16.10
C LYS A 58 -0.68 12.88 -17.00
N PRO A 59 -1.34 11.82 -17.50
CA PRO A 59 -0.68 10.90 -18.39
C PRO A 59 -0.45 11.57 -19.75
N LEU A 60 0.82 11.66 -20.18
CA LEU A 60 1.16 12.09 -21.54
C LEU A 60 0.83 10.98 -22.53
N ARG A 61 1.14 9.77 -22.20
CA ARG A 61 0.79 8.54 -22.92
C ARG A 61 0.70 7.41 -21.93
N TYR A 62 -0.46 6.80 -21.80
CA TYR A 62 -0.66 5.68 -20.89
C TYR A 62 -1.31 4.51 -21.61
N ILE A 63 -0.60 3.41 -21.66
CA ILE A 63 -1.15 2.12 -22.09
C ILE A 63 -1.40 1.33 -20.83
N LEU A 64 -2.67 1.00 -20.55
CA LEU A 64 -3.04 0.22 -19.40
C LEU A 64 -2.42 -1.17 -19.47
N PRO A 65 -1.48 -1.55 -18.59
CA PRO A 65 -0.87 -2.87 -18.64
C PRO A 65 -1.91 -3.97 -18.47
N PRO A 66 -1.75 -5.12 -19.16
CA PRO A 66 -2.63 -6.25 -18.94
C PRO A 66 -2.50 -6.77 -17.51
N VAL A 67 -3.57 -7.40 -17.01
CA VAL A 67 -3.61 -8.00 -15.67
C VAL A 67 -4.22 -9.38 -15.71
N GLN A 68 -3.77 -10.24 -14.82
CA GLN A 68 -4.38 -11.54 -14.56
C GLN A 68 -5.73 -11.34 -13.85
N ARG A 69 -6.68 -12.25 -14.06
CA ARG A 69 -8.06 -12.15 -13.55
C ARG A 69 -8.55 -13.48 -12.96
N ASP A 70 -7.62 -14.27 -12.50
CA ASP A 70 -7.87 -15.64 -12.02
C ASP A 70 -8.16 -15.73 -10.52
N LEU A 71 -7.96 -14.66 -9.78
CA LEU A 71 -8.22 -14.61 -8.35
C LEU A 71 -9.07 -13.39 -7.98
N GLY A 72 -10.12 -13.64 -7.18
CA GLY A 72 -11.04 -12.61 -6.68
C GLY A 72 -10.63 -12.04 -5.33
N LEU A 73 -11.31 -10.96 -4.94
CA LEU A 73 -11.23 -10.35 -3.61
C LEU A 73 -12.63 -10.32 -2.99
N GLU A 74 -12.77 -10.91 -1.81
CA GLU A 74 -13.97 -10.86 -0.97
C GLU A 74 -13.75 -9.86 0.16
N LYS A 75 -14.70 -8.96 0.39
CA LYS A 75 -14.57 -7.99 1.48
C LYS A 75 -14.78 -8.68 2.81
N VAL A 76 -13.90 -8.41 3.76
CA VAL A 76 -14.04 -8.81 5.16
C VAL A 76 -14.82 -7.71 5.85
N GLU A 77 -16.08 -7.97 6.18
CA GLU A 77 -16.98 -6.93 6.69
C GLU A 77 -16.78 -6.67 8.19
N ASP A 78 -16.45 -7.70 8.95
CA ASP A 78 -16.23 -7.58 10.39
C ASP A 78 -14.87 -8.14 10.82
N ALA A 79 -14.28 -7.53 11.83
CA ALA A 79 -13.03 -7.98 12.43
C ALA A 79 -13.12 -9.40 13.05
N ALA A 80 -14.32 -9.86 13.40
CA ALA A 80 -14.55 -11.20 13.90
C ALA A 80 -14.32 -12.26 12.81
N ASP A 81 -14.56 -11.91 11.54
CA ASP A 81 -14.37 -12.82 10.40
C ASP A 81 -12.89 -13.18 10.18
N LEU A 82 -11.96 -12.38 10.72
CA LEU A 82 -10.53 -12.69 10.65
C LEU A 82 -10.16 -13.96 11.43
N ILE A 83 -10.92 -14.32 12.47
CA ILE A 83 -10.63 -15.48 13.32
C ILE A 83 -10.77 -16.79 12.53
N PRO A 84 -11.93 -17.09 11.89
CA PRO A 84 -12.08 -18.29 11.10
C PRO A 84 -11.25 -18.28 9.80
N LEU A 85 -10.94 -17.08 9.25
CA LEU A 85 -10.09 -16.96 8.06
C LEU A 85 -8.62 -17.26 8.35
N GLY A 86 -8.14 -16.91 9.54
CA GLY A 86 -6.73 -17.06 9.93
C GLY A 86 -5.80 -16.07 9.22
N MET A 87 -4.52 -16.46 9.10
CA MET A 87 -3.51 -15.67 8.41
C MET A 87 -2.91 -16.43 7.24
N PRO A 88 -2.67 -15.78 6.10
CA PRO A 88 -1.96 -16.39 4.98
C PRO A 88 -0.47 -16.52 5.29
N ALA A 89 0.21 -17.43 4.60
CA ALA A 89 1.66 -17.46 4.58
C ALA A 89 2.21 -16.19 3.93
N THR A 90 3.33 -15.67 4.46
CA THR A 90 4.02 -14.49 3.93
C THR A 90 5.51 -14.59 4.23
N PRO A 91 6.39 -14.22 3.28
CA PRO A 91 7.83 -14.15 3.53
C PRO A 91 8.26 -12.87 4.24
N HIS A 92 7.35 -11.90 4.38
CA HIS A 92 7.69 -10.56 4.85
C HIS A 92 7.69 -10.43 6.37
N THR A 93 8.61 -9.62 6.87
CA THR A 93 8.70 -9.22 8.28
C THR A 93 8.51 -7.71 8.42
N PRO A 94 7.97 -7.24 9.56
CA PRO A 94 7.47 -8.02 10.70
C PRO A 94 6.23 -8.82 10.36
N VAL A 95 6.08 -9.99 11.00
CA VAL A 95 4.89 -10.82 10.83
C VAL A 95 3.69 -10.10 11.40
N LYS A 96 2.64 -10.02 10.61
CA LYS A 96 1.35 -9.41 10.99
C LYS A 96 0.38 -10.53 11.34
N ASP A 97 -0.39 -10.33 12.39
CA ASP A 97 -1.38 -11.27 12.88
C ASP A 97 -2.81 -10.69 12.83
N THR A 98 -3.79 -11.48 13.23
CA THR A 98 -5.19 -11.04 13.28
C THR A 98 -5.40 -9.88 14.27
N TRP A 99 -4.62 -9.83 15.36
CA TRP A 99 -4.67 -8.71 16.32
C TRP A 99 -4.21 -7.40 15.66
N TYR A 100 -3.10 -7.47 14.89
CA TYR A 100 -2.59 -6.32 14.13
C TYR A 100 -3.64 -5.82 13.12
N LEU A 101 -4.19 -6.73 12.28
CA LEU A 101 -5.21 -6.38 11.29
C LEU A 101 -6.42 -5.70 11.94
N ARG A 102 -6.94 -6.32 13.03
CA ARG A 102 -8.09 -5.79 13.76
C ARG A 102 -7.83 -4.40 14.32
N ARG A 103 -6.68 -4.20 14.98
CA ARG A 103 -6.33 -2.93 15.60
C ARG A 103 -6.03 -1.87 14.55
N ARG A 104 -5.29 -2.20 13.52
CA ARG A 104 -4.77 -1.25 12.54
C ARG A 104 -5.82 -0.84 11.51
N TYR A 105 -6.70 -1.74 11.10
CA TYR A 105 -7.59 -1.50 9.98
C TYR A 105 -9.07 -1.45 10.33
N PHE A 106 -9.53 -2.16 11.34
CA PHE A 106 -10.93 -2.11 11.75
C PHE A 106 -11.20 -1.12 12.89
N ARG A 107 -10.22 -0.87 13.75
CA ARG A 107 -10.38 -0.01 14.94
C ARG A 107 -9.62 1.31 14.87
N TYR A 108 -8.99 1.61 13.75
CA TYR A 108 -8.26 2.87 13.63
C TYR A 108 -9.23 4.04 13.54
N PRO A 109 -9.13 5.05 14.44
CA PRO A 109 -10.21 6.03 14.60
C PRO A 109 -10.24 7.10 13.52
N TYR A 110 -9.16 7.29 12.75
CA TYR A 110 -9.04 8.43 11.82
C TYR A 110 -9.28 8.07 10.37
N PHE A 111 -9.16 6.80 10.00
CA PHE A 111 -9.29 6.37 8.60
C PHE A 111 -10.13 5.10 8.51
N HIS A 112 -10.95 5.04 7.48
CA HIS A 112 -11.64 3.82 7.09
C HIS A 112 -10.80 3.05 6.09
N TYR A 113 -10.68 1.76 6.33
CA TYR A 113 -9.99 0.82 5.47
C TYR A 113 -10.94 -0.28 5.04
N ASP A 114 -10.79 -0.74 3.80
CA ASP A 114 -11.40 -1.96 3.33
C ASP A 114 -10.38 -3.08 3.37
N VAL A 115 -10.69 -4.14 4.10
CA VAL A 115 -9.88 -5.36 4.17
C VAL A 115 -10.52 -6.40 3.26
N TRP A 116 -9.71 -6.98 2.39
CA TRP A 116 -10.12 -7.94 1.39
C TRP A 116 -9.37 -9.25 1.60
N ALA A 117 -10.07 -10.37 1.50
CA ALA A 117 -9.51 -11.72 1.50
C ALA A 117 -9.46 -12.27 0.08
N ALA A 118 -8.30 -12.79 -0.32
CA ALA A 118 -8.13 -13.57 -1.53
C ALA A 118 -8.11 -15.05 -1.17
N ARG A 119 -9.03 -15.83 -1.74
CA ARG A 119 -9.19 -17.25 -1.42
C ARG A 119 -9.22 -18.09 -2.68
N GLU A 120 -8.68 -19.30 -2.59
CA GLU A 120 -8.76 -20.32 -3.63
C GLU A 120 -8.99 -21.68 -3.01
N ASN A 121 -9.98 -22.40 -3.49
CA ASN A 121 -10.36 -23.72 -2.96
C ASN A 121 -10.54 -23.76 -1.43
N GLY A 122 -11.14 -22.69 -0.87
CA GLY A 122 -11.35 -22.56 0.57
C GLY A 122 -10.13 -22.07 1.37
N LYS A 123 -8.93 -22.06 0.79
CA LYS A 123 -7.69 -21.61 1.44
C LYS A 123 -7.51 -20.11 1.28
N LEU A 124 -7.17 -19.42 2.35
CA LEU A 124 -6.77 -18.02 2.32
C LEU A 124 -5.35 -17.92 1.75
N LEU A 125 -5.18 -17.09 0.71
CA LEU A 125 -3.91 -16.84 0.04
C LEU A 125 -3.31 -15.49 0.38
N ALA A 126 -4.16 -14.46 0.56
CA ALA A 126 -3.70 -13.12 0.91
C ALA A 126 -4.80 -12.29 1.57
N TYR A 127 -4.37 -11.29 2.34
CA TYR A 127 -5.15 -10.10 2.62
C TYR A 127 -4.62 -8.93 1.81
N VAL A 128 -5.54 -8.11 1.33
CA VAL A 128 -5.27 -6.82 0.71
C VAL A 128 -6.00 -5.76 1.52
N VAL A 129 -5.33 -4.66 1.80
CA VAL A 129 -5.97 -3.53 2.49
C VAL A 129 -5.95 -2.33 1.56
N THR A 130 -7.11 -1.73 1.36
CA THR A 130 -7.26 -0.52 0.57
C THR A 130 -7.89 0.59 1.38
N ARG A 131 -7.66 1.82 0.94
CA ARG A 131 -8.31 3.02 1.45
C ARG A 131 -8.73 3.88 0.28
N THR A 132 -10.01 4.20 0.21
CA THR A 132 -10.52 5.22 -0.72
C THR A 132 -10.32 6.59 -0.08
N VAL A 133 -9.72 7.50 -0.83
CA VAL A 133 -9.50 8.89 -0.43
C VAL A 133 -10.26 9.77 -1.41
N THR A 134 -11.11 10.61 -0.86
CA THR A 134 -11.84 11.65 -1.60
C THR A 134 -11.64 12.93 -0.82
N ALA A 135 -10.95 13.91 -1.40
CA ALA A 135 -10.68 15.18 -0.75
C ALA A 135 -11.24 16.32 -1.58
N GLU A 136 -11.75 17.36 -0.92
CA GLU A 136 -12.23 18.58 -1.59
C GLU A 136 -11.13 19.22 -2.45
N GLU A 137 -9.90 19.19 -1.96
CA GLU A 137 -8.70 19.69 -2.64
C GLU A 137 -8.42 18.96 -3.97
N THR A 138 -8.95 17.75 -4.15
CA THR A 138 -8.82 16.95 -5.38
C THR A 138 -10.06 17.05 -6.27
N GLY A 139 -10.96 18.02 -6.04
CA GLY A 139 -12.22 18.12 -6.78
C GLY A 139 -13.18 16.98 -6.51
N CYS A 140 -13.08 16.33 -5.35
CA CYS A 140 -13.88 15.18 -4.94
C CYS A 140 -13.70 13.94 -5.82
N VAL A 141 -12.61 13.85 -6.58
CA VAL A 141 -12.31 12.66 -7.37
C VAL A 141 -11.73 11.57 -6.47
N PRO A 142 -12.34 10.38 -6.40
CA PRO A 142 -11.82 9.32 -5.57
C PRO A 142 -10.52 8.74 -6.13
N VAL A 143 -9.62 8.43 -5.23
CA VAL A 143 -8.42 7.61 -5.48
C VAL A 143 -8.38 6.46 -4.50
N VAL A 144 -7.78 5.36 -4.89
CA VAL A 144 -7.62 4.19 -4.03
C VAL A 144 -6.16 4.03 -3.66
N ARG A 145 -5.88 3.93 -2.38
CA ARG A 145 -4.56 3.53 -1.88
C ARG A 145 -4.57 2.05 -1.54
N LEU A 146 -3.65 1.31 -2.13
CA LEU A 146 -3.32 -0.02 -1.65
C LEU A 146 -2.35 0.18 -0.49
N VAL A 147 -2.86 -0.06 0.72
CA VAL A 147 -2.19 0.29 1.98
C VAL A 147 -1.33 -0.86 2.47
N ASP A 148 -1.79 -2.10 2.28
CA ASP A 148 -1.10 -3.29 2.74
C ASP A 148 -1.42 -4.50 1.87
N PHE A 149 -0.44 -5.39 1.78
CA PHE A 149 -0.57 -6.71 1.21
C PHE A 149 0.09 -7.71 2.16
N ILE A 150 -0.62 -8.76 2.52
CA ILE A 150 -0.14 -9.85 3.39
C ILE A 150 -0.40 -11.16 2.67
N GLY A 151 0.64 -11.81 2.21
CA GLY A 151 0.58 -13.04 1.41
C GLY A 151 1.92 -13.33 0.76
N GLU A 152 1.98 -14.42 0.01
CA GLU A 152 3.12 -14.73 -0.85
C GLU A 152 3.16 -13.77 -2.05
N ASP A 153 4.33 -13.30 -2.44
CA ASP A 153 4.50 -12.35 -3.55
C ASP A 153 3.88 -12.84 -4.85
N ALA A 154 3.94 -14.13 -5.10
CA ALA A 154 3.36 -14.76 -6.29
C ALA A 154 1.83 -14.64 -6.40
N VAL A 155 1.14 -14.32 -5.32
CA VAL A 155 -0.31 -14.12 -5.29
C VAL A 155 -0.69 -12.75 -5.85
N LEU A 156 0.14 -11.73 -5.63
CA LEU A 156 -0.18 -10.34 -6.00
C LEU A 156 -0.46 -10.16 -7.50
N PRO A 157 0.32 -10.73 -8.45
CA PRO A 157 0.01 -10.63 -9.87
C PRO A 157 -1.37 -11.18 -10.25
N ARG A 158 -1.82 -12.22 -9.59
CA ARG A 158 -3.11 -12.88 -9.84
C ARG A 158 -4.31 -12.00 -9.42
N LEU A 159 -4.08 -11.01 -8.56
CA LEU A 159 -5.09 -10.07 -8.05
C LEU A 159 -5.30 -8.84 -8.94
N GLY A 160 -4.55 -8.68 -10.02
CA GLY A 160 -4.58 -7.48 -10.85
C GLY A 160 -5.99 -7.08 -11.31
N GLY A 161 -6.77 -8.06 -11.77
CA GLY A 161 -8.16 -7.83 -12.21
C GLY A 161 -9.12 -7.51 -11.06
N ALA A 162 -8.94 -8.14 -9.90
CA ALA A 162 -9.75 -7.86 -8.72
C ALA A 162 -9.47 -6.47 -8.14
N LEU A 163 -8.20 -6.04 -8.16
CA LEU A 163 -7.81 -4.68 -7.79
C LEU A 163 -8.37 -3.63 -8.76
N ASP A 164 -8.43 -3.96 -10.07
CA ASP A 164 -9.13 -3.10 -11.04
C ASP A 164 -10.63 -3.00 -10.73
N ALA A 165 -11.25 -4.09 -10.31
CA ALA A 165 -12.66 -4.07 -9.91
C ALA A 165 -12.89 -3.20 -8.67
N VAL A 166 -11.99 -3.24 -7.67
CA VAL A 166 -12.04 -2.34 -6.50
C VAL A 166 -11.94 -0.88 -6.94
N LEU A 167 -10.97 -0.54 -7.78
CA LEU A 167 -10.79 0.82 -8.30
C LEU A 167 -12.02 1.32 -9.08
N ASN A 168 -12.56 0.48 -9.96
CA ASN A 168 -13.70 0.84 -10.79
C ASN A 168 -15.01 0.98 -9.97
N ARG A 169 -15.17 0.18 -8.92
CA ARG A 169 -16.37 0.24 -8.05
C ARG A 169 -16.57 1.63 -7.43
N VAL A 170 -15.48 2.29 -7.06
CA VAL A 170 -15.53 3.63 -6.47
C VAL A 170 -15.41 4.73 -7.52
N GLY A 171 -15.32 4.39 -8.81
CA GLY A 171 -15.06 5.37 -9.87
C GLY A 171 -13.71 6.06 -9.71
N GLY A 172 -12.74 5.37 -9.12
CA GLY A 172 -11.45 5.93 -8.78
C GLY A 172 -10.62 6.31 -10.00
N GLU A 173 -9.88 7.41 -9.90
CA GLU A 173 -9.04 7.87 -11.00
C GLU A 173 -7.77 7.04 -11.12
N TYR A 174 -7.19 6.66 -9.99
CA TYR A 174 -6.06 5.75 -9.92
C TYR A 174 -6.03 4.98 -8.61
N MET A 175 -5.24 3.90 -8.62
CA MET A 175 -4.82 3.20 -7.42
C MET A 175 -3.31 3.30 -7.30
N ASP A 176 -2.81 3.68 -6.14
CA ASP A 176 -1.38 3.79 -5.88
C ASP A 176 -0.94 3.02 -4.63
N CYS A 177 0.35 2.77 -4.52
CA CYS A 177 0.98 2.26 -3.31
C CYS A 177 2.44 2.69 -3.20
N TYR A 178 2.89 2.90 -1.98
CA TYR A 178 4.29 2.94 -1.64
C TYR A 178 4.70 1.56 -1.12
N ASN A 179 5.82 1.05 -1.60
CA ASN A 179 6.24 -0.30 -1.29
C ASN A 179 7.64 -0.36 -0.69
N ALA A 180 7.81 -1.24 0.30
CA ALA A 180 9.09 -1.71 0.77
C ALA A 180 9.04 -3.23 0.92
N GLY A 181 9.94 -3.95 0.22
CA GLY A 181 10.12 -5.39 0.37
C GLY A 181 9.62 -6.23 -0.81
N ILE A 182 8.51 -5.89 -1.45
CA ILE A 182 8.04 -6.65 -2.62
C ILE A 182 8.79 -6.19 -3.88
N PRO A 183 9.41 -7.10 -4.66
CA PRO A 183 10.17 -6.79 -5.84
C PRO A 183 9.38 -6.04 -6.93
N ALA A 184 10.08 -5.20 -7.71
CA ALA A 184 9.46 -4.36 -8.75
C ALA A 184 8.75 -5.19 -9.83
N GLU A 185 9.32 -6.33 -10.20
CA GLU A 185 8.76 -7.25 -11.19
C GLU A 185 7.42 -7.84 -10.78
N VAL A 186 7.20 -8.06 -9.49
CA VAL A 186 5.91 -8.52 -8.93
C VAL A 186 4.84 -7.45 -9.14
N TRP A 187 5.16 -6.19 -8.86
CA TRP A 187 4.26 -5.07 -9.08
C TRP A 187 3.94 -4.87 -10.56
N GLN A 188 4.95 -5.00 -11.44
CA GLN A 188 4.76 -4.92 -12.88
C GLN A 188 3.86 -6.06 -13.38
N ALA A 189 4.09 -7.28 -12.92
CA ALA A 189 3.23 -8.43 -13.23
C ALA A 189 1.79 -8.26 -12.73
N ALA A 190 1.59 -7.53 -11.62
CA ALA A 190 0.27 -7.12 -11.13
C ALA A 190 -0.33 -5.94 -11.93
N GLY A 191 0.32 -5.51 -13.02
CA GLY A 191 -0.13 -4.43 -13.88
C GLY A 191 0.04 -3.03 -13.27
N ARG A 192 1.01 -2.86 -12.36
CA ARG A 192 1.35 -1.58 -11.73
C ARG A 192 2.59 -1.00 -12.38
N ALA A 193 2.52 0.25 -12.79
CA ALA A 193 3.67 0.98 -13.30
C ALA A 193 4.42 1.65 -12.15
N ALA A 194 5.76 1.65 -12.22
CA ALA A 194 6.55 2.48 -11.31
C ALA A 194 6.34 3.96 -11.65
N LEU A 195 6.13 4.77 -10.64
CA LEU A 195 6.00 6.21 -10.81
C LEU A 195 7.37 6.82 -11.08
N MET A 196 7.56 7.26 -12.31
CA MET A 196 8.73 8.00 -12.73
C MET A 196 8.33 9.46 -13.00
N GLY A 197 8.70 10.37 -12.08
CA GLY A 197 8.36 11.79 -12.17
C GLY A 197 6.96 12.15 -11.63
N ASP A 198 6.52 13.39 -11.93
CA ASP A 198 5.29 13.99 -11.40
C ASP A 198 4.05 13.68 -12.26
N ILE A 199 3.79 12.40 -12.53
CA ILE A 199 2.59 11.99 -13.27
C ILE A 199 1.32 12.21 -12.42
N LEU A 200 1.44 12.05 -11.09
CA LEU A 200 0.36 12.32 -10.14
C LEU A 200 0.60 13.69 -9.48
N ARG A 201 -0.34 14.62 -9.69
CA ARG A 201 -0.22 16.00 -9.18
C ARG A 201 -0.18 16.10 -7.65
N TYR A 202 -0.72 15.14 -6.96
CA TYR A 202 -0.79 15.11 -5.51
C TYR A 202 -0.29 13.77 -4.99
N GLY A 203 0.98 13.73 -4.61
CA GLY A 203 1.39 12.78 -3.59
C GLY A 203 0.60 13.15 -2.33
N ILE A 204 -0.59 12.60 -2.14
CA ILE A 204 -1.34 12.81 -0.91
C ILE A 204 -0.53 12.15 0.20
N VAL A 205 0.05 12.99 1.03
CA VAL A 205 0.75 12.62 2.26
C VAL A 205 -0.22 11.97 3.23
#